data_55822f08a7a9f24b68f9dbcfb11eec8e
#
_entry.id   55822f08a7a9f24b68f9dbcfb11eec8e
#
_cell.length_a   1.000
_cell.length_b   1.000
_cell.length_c   1.000
_cell.angle_alpha   90.00
_cell.angle_beta   90.00
_cell.angle_gamma   90.00
#
_symmetry.space_group_name_H-M   'P 1'
#
loop_
_entity.id
_entity.type
_entity.pdbx_description
1 polymer ?
#
loop_
_entity_poly.entity_id
_entity_poly.type
_entity_poly.pdbx_seq_one_letter_code
_entity_poly.pdbx_strand_id
1 'polypeptide(L)'
;MPKKQISIWIALCILVVTAPAIADKPPVYVSSQSGYAIRGYDPVAYHLDRKPVGGKDDYTAEWNGATWRFSSEENRDKFNQNPERWAPRYGGYCAWAVSNNYTASTDPDAWSIVDDRLYLNYSKSVRASWSRDIPGNIRSGDANWPSVLAK
;
A
#
# COMPACT_ATOMS: atom_id res chain seq x y z
N MET A 1 2.77 27.08 71.71
CA MET A 1 1.73 26.97 70.69
C MET A 1 2.42 26.57 69.38
N PRO A 2 2.12 25.41 68.83
CA PRO A 2 2.79 24.99 67.61
C PRO A 2 2.15 25.68 66.39
N LYS A 3 2.96 26.31 65.57
CA LYS A 3 2.52 26.90 64.28
C LYS A 3 2.27 25.77 63.28
N LYS A 4 1.01 25.62 62.85
CA LYS A 4 0.63 24.70 61.74
C LYS A 4 1.18 25.25 60.47
N GLN A 5 2.12 24.54 59.86
CA GLN A 5 2.55 24.78 58.46
C GLN A 5 1.50 24.17 57.52
N ILE A 6 0.84 25.02 56.73
CA ILE A 6 -0.08 24.60 55.69
C ILE A 6 0.77 24.42 54.42
N SER A 7 1.04 23.15 54.04
CA SER A 7 1.67 22.85 52.75
C SER A 7 0.62 22.92 51.66
N ILE A 8 0.73 23.92 50.81
CA ILE A 8 -0.08 24.08 49.60
C ILE A 8 0.56 23.21 48.50
N TRP A 9 -0.10 22.10 48.19
CA TRP A 9 0.29 21.28 46.98
C TRP A 9 -0.32 21.92 45.75
N ILE A 10 0.50 22.58 44.94
CA ILE A 10 0.08 23.06 43.62
C ILE A 10 0.13 21.85 42.69
N ALA A 11 -1.04 21.31 42.35
CA ALA A 11 -1.18 20.31 41.33
C ALA A 11 -0.94 20.94 39.95
N LEU A 12 0.20 20.70 39.36
CA LEU A 12 0.52 21.10 37.99
C LEU A 12 -0.25 20.18 37.02
N CYS A 13 -1.41 20.61 36.54
CA CYS A 13 -2.12 19.95 35.45
C CYS A 13 -1.34 20.15 34.16
N ILE A 14 -0.59 19.13 33.76
CA ILE A 14 0.02 19.08 32.43
C ILE A 14 -1.10 18.80 31.42
N LEU A 15 -1.51 19.81 30.67
CA LEU A 15 -2.40 19.64 29.50
C LEU A 15 -1.59 18.92 28.41
N VAL A 16 -1.82 17.64 28.25
CA VAL A 16 -1.32 16.88 27.10
C VAL A 16 -2.16 17.29 25.89
N VAL A 17 -1.66 18.21 25.09
CA VAL A 17 -2.24 18.54 23.78
C VAL A 17 -1.90 17.38 22.85
N THR A 18 -2.81 16.43 22.70
CA THR A 18 -2.72 15.43 21.63
C THR A 18 -3.00 16.11 20.30
N ALA A 19 -1.97 16.32 19.48
CA ALA A 19 -2.15 16.71 18.10
C ALA A 19 -3.00 15.62 17.39
N PRO A 20 -3.96 16.01 16.52
CA PRO A 20 -4.67 15.02 15.71
C PRO A 20 -3.64 14.24 14.88
N ALA A 21 -3.59 12.93 15.06
CA ALA A 21 -2.80 12.06 14.18
C ALA A 21 -3.39 12.19 12.78
N ILE A 22 -2.60 12.69 11.82
CA ILE A 22 -2.96 12.58 10.40
C ILE A 22 -2.99 11.08 10.14
N ALA A 23 -4.16 10.55 9.78
CA ALA A 23 -4.30 9.13 9.45
C ALA A 23 -3.44 8.85 8.22
N ASP A 24 -2.46 7.97 8.36
CA ASP A 24 -1.66 7.50 7.24
C ASP A 24 -2.56 6.83 6.20
N LYS A 25 -2.20 6.95 4.93
CA LYS A 25 -2.87 6.20 3.87
C LYS A 25 -2.67 4.70 4.13
N PRO A 26 -3.65 3.86 3.75
CA PRO A 26 -3.52 2.41 3.96
C PRO A 26 -2.30 1.85 3.23
N PRO A 27 -1.66 0.78 3.77
CA PRO A 27 -0.45 0.19 3.17
C PRO A 27 -0.72 -0.51 1.83
N VAL A 28 -1.98 -0.77 1.51
CA VAL A 28 -2.42 -1.35 0.23
C VAL A 28 -3.40 -0.39 -0.43
N TYR A 29 -3.21 -0.14 -1.73
CA TYR A 29 -4.18 0.60 -2.52
C TYR A 29 -5.46 -0.21 -2.70
N VAL A 30 -6.54 0.30 -2.12
CA VAL A 30 -7.90 -0.23 -2.25
C VAL A 30 -8.71 0.75 -3.10
N SER A 31 -9.31 0.24 -4.17
CA SER A 31 -10.16 1.06 -5.01
C SER A 31 -11.47 1.39 -4.30
N SER A 32 -11.82 2.67 -4.22
CA SER A 32 -13.12 3.11 -3.69
C SER A 32 -14.32 2.60 -4.49
N GLN A 33 -14.12 2.25 -5.76
CA GLN A 33 -15.18 1.75 -6.64
C GLN A 33 -15.46 0.26 -6.43
N SER A 34 -14.42 -0.55 -6.18
CA SER A 34 -14.57 -2.00 -6.01
C SER A 34 -14.50 -2.46 -4.55
N GLY A 35 -13.86 -1.69 -3.66
CA GLY A 35 -13.59 -2.10 -2.29
C GLY A 35 -12.45 -3.14 -2.15
N TYR A 36 -11.78 -3.48 -3.25
CA TYR A 36 -10.72 -4.49 -3.27
C TYR A 36 -9.34 -3.90 -3.56
N ALA A 37 -8.31 -4.59 -3.07
CA ALA A 37 -6.93 -4.32 -3.41
C ALA A 37 -6.74 -4.33 -4.94
N ILE A 38 -5.93 -3.40 -5.45
CA ILE A 38 -5.61 -3.27 -6.89
C ILE A 38 -6.81 -3.45 -7.81
N ARG A 39 -7.95 -2.86 -7.44
CA ARG A 39 -9.21 -2.86 -8.20
C ARG A 39 -9.84 -4.24 -8.40
N GLY A 40 -9.47 -5.23 -7.57
CA GLY A 40 -10.03 -6.58 -7.63
C GLY A 40 -9.39 -7.48 -8.68
N TYR A 41 -8.23 -7.11 -9.23
CA TYR A 41 -7.46 -7.96 -10.12
C TYR A 41 -6.59 -8.95 -9.34
N ASP A 42 -6.34 -10.11 -9.95
CA ASP A 42 -5.57 -11.19 -9.36
C ASP A 42 -4.06 -10.92 -9.43
N PRO A 43 -3.38 -10.68 -8.30
CA PRO A 43 -1.95 -10.39 -8.32
C PRO A 43 -1.10 -11.57 -8.79
N VAL A 44 -1.54 -12.81 -8.57
CA VAL A 44 -0.82 -14.04 -9.00
C VAL A 44 -0.85 -14.19 -10.51
N ALA A 45 -1.97 -13.84 -11.15
CA ALA A 45 -2.13 -13.97 -12.60
C ALA A 45 -1.14 -13.09 -13.38
N TYR A 46 -0.75 -11.91 -12.87
CA TYR A 46 0.30 -11.11 -13.52
C TYR A 46 1.63 -11.87 -13.65
N HIS A 47 1.97 -12.67 -12.65
CA HIS A 47 3.20 -13.47 -12.67
C HIS A 47 3.08 -14.73 -13.53
N LEU A 48 1.96 -15.45 -13.44
CA LEU A 48 1.79 -16.74 -14.09
C LEU A 48 1.24 -16.62 -15.51
N ASP A 49 0.20 -15.80 -15.70
CA ASP A 49 -0.51 -15.67 -16.98
C ASP A 49 0.03 -14.53 -17.84
N ARG A 50 0.89 -13.67 -17.26
CA ARG A 50 1.48 -12.50 -17.93
C ARG A 50 0.44 -11.54 -18.51
N LYS A 51 -0.67 -11.38 -17.79
CA LYS A 51 -1.77 -10.46 -18.15
C LYS A 51 -2.59 -10.08 -16.92
N PRO A 52 -3.31 -8.95 -16.95
CA PRO A 52 -4.31 -8.64 -15.95
C PRO A 52 -5.50 -9.61 -16.06
N VAL A 53 -5.91 -10.20 -14.94
CA VAL A 53 -7.07 -11.06 -14.84
C VAL A 53 -7.93 -10.61 -13.67
N GLY A 54 -9.21 -10.33 -13.90
CA GLY A 54 -10.14 -9.98 -12.83
C GLY A 54 -10.34 -11.15 -11.88
N GLY A 55 -10.34 -10.86 -10.58
CA GLY A 55 -10.69 -11.84 -9.55
C GLY A 55 -12.19 -12.06 -9.45
N LYS A 56 -12.59 -13.09 -8.70
CA LYS A 56 -13.98 -13.48 -8.41
C LYS A 56 -14.26 -13.34 -6.92
N ASP A 57 -15.51 -13.06 -6.56
CA ASP A 57 -15.92 -12.93 -5.16
C ASP A 57 -15.78 -14.25 -4.37
N ASP A 58 -15.85 -15.39 -5.05
CA ASP A 58 -15.67 -16.72 -4.44
C ASP A 58 -14.23 -16.98 -3.98
N TYR A 59 -13.25 -16.25 -4.51
CA TYR A 59 -11.83 -16.45 -4.20
C TYR A 59 -11.22 -15.18 -3.66
N THR A 60 -11.32 -14.97 -2.35
CA THR A 60 -10.78 -13.80 -1.65
C THR A 60 -9.81 -14.20 -0.54
N ALA A 61 -8.96 -13.27 -0.15
CA ALA A 61 -8.09 -13.36 1.02
C ALA A 61 -7.88 -11.98 1.64
N GLU A 62 -7.74 -11.95 2.96
CA GLU A 62 -7.37 -10.75 3.71
C GLU A 62 -5.86 -10.73 3.92
N TRP A 63 -5.21 -9.66 3.50
CA TRP A 63 -3.80 -9.46 3.78
C TRP A 63 -3.44 -7.98 3.81
N ASN A 64 -2.62 -7.61 4.79
CA ASN A 64 -2.10 -6.26 5.00
C ASN A 64 -3.19 -5.17 5.01
N GLY A 65 -4.33 -5.49 5.67
CA GLY A 65 -5.45 -4.57 5.85
C GLY A 65 -6.35 -4.40 4.61
N ALA A 66 -6.24 -5.27 3.62
CA ALA A 66 -7.05 -5.21 2.40
C ALA A 66 -7.59 -6.58 1.99
N THR A 67 -8.75 -6.57 1.33
CA THR A 67 -9.33 -7.75 0.69
C THR A 67 -8.81 -7.89 -0.74
N TRP A 68 -8.21 -9.02 -1.03
CA TRP A 68 -7.68 -9.38 -2.35
C TRP A 68 -8.60 -10.36 -3.05
N ARG A 69 -8.71 -10.26 -4.38
CA ARG A 69 -9.50 -11.17 -5.22
C ARG A 69 -8.61 -11.96 -6.17
N PHE A 70 -8.99 -13.19 -6.41
CA PHE A 70 -8.24 -14.13 -7.25
C PHE A 70 -9.15 -14.71 -8.34
N SER A 71 -8.56 -15.10 -9.45
CA SER A 71 -9.28 -15.71 -10.57
C SER A 71 -9.61 -17.19 -10.33
N SER A 72 -8.88 -17.83 -9.40
CA SER A 72 -9.03 -19.23 -9.04
C SER A 72 -8.70 -19.49 -7.56
N GLU A 73 -9.17 -20.60 -7.04
CA GLU A 73 -8.80 -21.09 -5.72
C GLU A 73 -7.30 -21.34 -5.61
N GLU A 74 -6.69 -21.91 -6.65
CA GLU A 74 -5.26 -22.18 -6.69
C GLU A 74 -4.41 -20.91 -6.54
N ASN A 75 -4.79 -19.82 -7.22
CA ASN A 75 -4.10 -18.54 -7.11
C ASN A 75 -4.25 -17.94 -5.72
N ARG A 76 -5.46 -18.01 -5.13
CA ARG A 76 -5.69 -17.60 -3.74
C ARG A 76 -4.77 -18.36 -2.77
N ASP A 77 -4.67 -19.66 -2.93
CA ASP A 77 -3.87 -20.51 -2.04
C ASP A 77 -2.37 -20.26 -2.20
N LYS A 78 -1.89 -20.03 -3.44
CA LYS A 78 -0.51 -19.56 -3.69
C LYS A 78 -0.23 -18.22 -2.99
N PHE A 79 -1.14 -17.27 -3.08
CA PHE A 79 -1.02 -15.99 -2.42
C PHE A 79 -0.95 -16.15 -0.90
N ASN A 80 -1.85 -16.95 -0.29
CA ASN A 80 -1.89 -17.18 1.15
C ASN A 80 -0.60 -17.81 1.69
N GLN A 81 0.08 -18.63 0.90
CA GLN A 81 1.36 -19.25 1.29
C GLN A 81 2.51 -18.23 1.36
N ASN A 82 2.52 -17.23 0.49
CA ASN A 82 3.55 -16.20 0.46
C ASN A 82 3.02 -14.91 -0.20
N PRO A 83 2.23 -14.10 0.52
CA PRO A 83 1.63 -12.90 -0.06
C PRO A 83 2.66 -11.89 -0.59
N GLU A 84 3.80 -11.73 0.10
CA GLU A 84 4.85 -10.77 -0.29
C GLU A 84 5.47 -11.07 -1.65
N ARG A 85 5.49 -12.34 -2.04
CA ARG A 85 5.97 -12.76 -3.35
C ARG A 85 5.07 -12.27 -4.49
N TRP A 86 3.76 -12.33 -4.29
CA TRP A 86 2.76 -12.12 -5.33
C TRP A 86 2.19 -10.70 -5.35
N ALA A 87 2.10 -10.08 -4.18
CA ALA A 87 1.60 -8.72 -4.06
C ALA A 87 2.47 -7.73 -4.83
N PRO A 88 1.89 -6.68 -5.43
CA PRO A 88 2.67 -5.64 -6.08
C PRO A 88 3.51 -4.86 -5.06
N ARG A 89 4.63 -4.35 -5.51
CA ARG A 89 5.44 -3.40 -4.75
C ARG A 89 4.63 -2.15 -4.42
N TYR A 90 5.00 -1.49 -3.35
CA TYR A 90 4.36 -0.27 -2.85
C TYR A 90 2.85 -0.44 -2.59
N GLY A 91 2.45 -1.62 -2.12
CA GLY A 91 1.04 -1.93 -1.83
C GLY A 91 0.12 -1.81 -3.05
N GLY A 92 0.64 -1.77 -4.26
CA GLY A 92 -0.13 -1.58 -5.48
C GLY A 92 -0.45 -0.12 -5.81
N TYR A 93 0.10 0.85 -5.08
CA TYR A 93 0.10 2.25 -5.51
C TYR A 93 0.97 2.44 -6.77
N CYS A 94 0.69 3.49 -7.52
CA CYS A 94 1.44 3.83 -8.73
C CYS A 94 2.94 3.96 -8.45
N ALA A 95 3.76 3.10 -9.06
CA ALA A 95 5.21 3.07 -8.85
C ALA A 95 5.90 4.38 -9.25
N TRP A 96 5.43 5.04 -10.34
CA TRP A 96 5.89 6.38 -10.74
C TRP A 96 5.60 7.43 -9.65
N ALA A 97 4.38 7.42 -9.10
CA ALA A 97 4.01 8.34 -8.04
C ALA A 97 4.90 8.16 -6.81
N VAL A 98 5.09 6.90 -6.37
CA VAL A 98 5.94 6.58 -5.21
C VAL A 98 7.39 6.99 -5.45
N SER A 99 7.94 6.79 -6.65
CA SER A 99 9.29 7.25 -7.00
C SER A 99 9.43 8.78 -6.94
N ASN A 100 8.33 9.52 -7.13
CA ASN A 100 8.25 10.97 -7.03
C ASN A 100 7.66 11.46 -5.68
N ASN A 101 7.63 10.59 -4.66
CA ASN A 101 7.29 10.91 -3.28
C ASN A 101 5.83 11.33 -3.05
N TYR A 102 4.89 10.76 -3.81
CA TYR A 102 3.45 10.85 -3.58
C TYR A 102 2.77 9.51 -3.93
N THR A 103 1.47 9.39 -3.70
CA THR A 103 0.69 8.19 -4.02
C THR A 103 -0.36 8.52 -5.08
N ALA A 104 -0.65 7.54 -5.94
CA ALA A 104 -1.74 7.60 -6.91
C ALA A 104 -2.34 6.21 -7.10
N SER A 105 -3.55 6.17 -7.64
CA SER A 105 -4.23 4.94 -8.06
C SER A 105 -3.48 4.25 -9.20
N THR A 106 -3.94 3.07 -9.57
CA THR A 106 -3.32 2.27 -10.64
C THR A 106 -4.35 1.79 -11.66
N ASP A 107 -3.87 1.58 -12.88
CA ASP A 107 -4.58 0.92 -13.94
C ASP A 107 -4.09 -0.54 -14.02
N PRO A 108 -4.97 -1.53 -13.98
CA PRO A 108 -4.60 -2.94 -14.10
C PRO A 108 -3.81 -3.28 -15.37
N ASP A 109 -4.01 -2.55 -16.45
CA ASP A 109 -3.29 -2.72 -17.71
C ASP A 109 -1.90 -2.06 -17.74
N ALA A 110 -1.59 -1.23 -16.75
CA ALA A 110 -0.32 -0.51 -16.65
C ALA A 110 0.68 -1.21 -15.71
N TRP A 111 0.98 -2.46 -15.99
CA TRP A 111 1.81 -3.33 -15.14
C TRP A 111 3.18 -3.64 -15.73
N SER A 112 4.11 -4.00 -14.86
CA SER A 112 5.43 -4.51 -15.23
C SER A 112 5.90 -5.53 -14.20
N ILE A 113 6.59 -6.59 -14.65
CA ILE A 113 7.36 -7.49 -13.80
C ILE A 113 8.84 -7.18 -14.01
N VAL A 114 9.54 -6.83 -12.94
CA VAL A 114 10.99 -6.57 -12.92
C VAL A 114 11.59 -7.35 -11.77
N ASP A 115 12.59 -8.17 -12.03
CA ASP A 115 13.25 -9.03 -11.04
C ASP A 115 12.24 -9.80 -10.17
N ASP A 116 11.26 -10.41 -10.85
CA ASP A 116 10.16 -11.19 -10.25
C ASP A 116 9.27 -10.38 -9.27
N ARG A 117 9.22 -9.08 -9.40
CA ARG A 117 8.38 -8.15 -8.64
C ARG A 117 7.36 -7.45 -9.53
N LEU A 118 6.12 -7.40 -9.08
CA LEU A 118 5.04 -6.69 -9.78
C LEU A 118 5.05 -5.20 -9.41
N TYR A 119 5.00 -4.35 -10.44
CA TYR A 119 4.83 -2.90 -10.33
C TYR A 119 3.60 -2.49 -11.12
N LEU A 120 2.77 -1.64 -10.51
CA LEU A 120 1.60 -1.06 -11.16
C LEU A 120 1.79 0.45 -11.33
N ASN A 121 1.22 1.01 -12.39
CA ASN A 121 1.26 2.45 -12.66
C ASN A 121 -0.13 3.01 -12.92
N TYR A 122 -0.27 4.32 -12.86
CA TYR A 122 -1.54 5.04 -13.01
C TYR A 122 -2.19 4.84 -14.37
N SER A 123 -1.37 4.77 -15.42
CA SER A 123 -1.80 4.57 -16.82
C SER A 123 -0.66 3.99 -17.64
N LYS A 124 -0.97 3.55 -18.86
CA LYS A 124 0.05 3.06 -19.82
C LYS A 124 1.09 4.14 -20.15
N SER A 125 0.68 5.40 -20.26
CA SER A 125 1.61 6.51 -20.52
C SER A 125 2.53 6.78 -19.32
N VAL A 126 2.01 6.71 -18.10
CA VAL A 126 2.80 6.83 -16.87
C VAL A 126 3.75 5.64 -16.71
N ARG A 127 3.30 4.43 -17.04
CA ARG A 127 4.17 3.25 -17.10
C ARG A 127 5.32 3.46 -18.10
N ALA A 128 5.04 4.01 -19.27
CA ALA A 128 6.08 4.31 -20.26
C ALA A 128 7.11 5.32 -19.73
N SER A 129 6.67 6.35 -18.99
CA SER A 129 7.57 7.30 -18.31
C SER A 129 8.42 6.62 -17.24
N TRP A 130 7.81 5.78 -16.39
CA TRP A 130 8.51 4.99 -15.37
C TRP A 130 9.55 4.04 -16.01
N SER A 131 9.24 3.48 -17.17
CA SER A 131 10.10 2.52 -17.87
C SER A 131 11.33 3.14 -18.52
N ARG A 132 11.44 4.48 -18.58
CA ARG A 132 12.63 5.16 -19.12
C ARG A 132 13.88 5.01 -18.24
N ASP A 133 13.67 4.87 -16.93
CA ASP A 133 14.73 4.60 -15.95
C ASP A 133 14.21 3.70 -14.84
N ILE A 134 14.01 2.42 -15.16
CA ILE A 134 13.50 1.43 -14.20
C ILE A 134 14.37 1.35 -12.94
N PRO A 135 15.72 1.18 -13.03
CA PRO A 135 16.54 1.09 -11.83
C PRO A 135 16.50 2.35 -10.96
N GLY A 136 16.51 3.54 -11.57
CA GLY A 136 16.43 4.81 -10.85
C GLY A 136 15.09 5.00 -10.16
N ASN A 137 13.99 4.69 -10.84
CA ASN A 137 12.65 4.78 -10.28
C ASN A 137 12.41 3.77 -9.16
N ILE A 138 12.95 2.55 -9.26
CA ILE A 138 12.88 1.57 -8.17
C ILE A 138 13.68 2.05 -6.96
N ARG A 139 14.93 2.53 -7.14
CA ARG A 139 15.71 3.07 -6.01
C ARG A 139 14.99 4.22 -5.30
N SER A 140 14.42 5.16 -6.06
CA SER A 140 13.67 6.28 -5.49
C SER A 140 12.39 5.81 -4.79
N GLY A 141 11.67 4.88 -5.39
CA GLY A 141 10.46 4.29 -4.81
C GLY A 141 10.75 3.56 -3.50
N ASP A 142 11.80 2.74 -3.46
CA ASP A 142 12.22 2.02 -2.25
C ASP A 142 12.66 2.98 -1.13
N ALA A 143 13.32 4.09 -1.47
CA ALA A 143 13.71 5.12 -0.51
C ALA A 143 12.50 5.89 0.06
N ASN A 144 11.46 6.10 -0.72
CA ASN A 144 10.26 6.83 -0.32
C ASN A 144 9.23 5.95 0.40
N TRP A 145 9.27 4.63 0.19
CA TRP A 145 8.32 3.70 0.78
C TRP A 145 8.80 3.21 2.17
N PRO A 146 7.93 3.09 3.20
CA PRO A 146 6.50 3.43 3.20
C PRO A 146 6.19 4.88 3.65
N SER A 147 7.19 5.71 3.93
CA SER A 147 6.98 7.05 4.50
C SER A 147 6.12 7.98 3.64
N VAL A 148 5.99 7.70 2.34
CA VAL A 148 5.07 8.40 1.44
C VAL A 148 3.59 8.29 1.84
N LEU A 149 3.23 7.28 2.63
CA LEU A 149 1.86 7.06 3.12
C LEU A 149 1.41 8.12 4.14
N ALA A 150 2.36 8.78 4.81
CA ALA A 150 2.10 9.83 5.80
C ALA A 150 1.95 11.25 5.17
N LYS A 151 1.82 11.36 3.83
CA LYS A 151 1.78 12.64 3.10
C LYS A 151 0.44 12.96 2.48
#